data_39450addf666be6302550cf301605233
#
_entry.id   39450addf666be6302550cf301605233
#
_cell.length_a   1.000
_cell.length_b   1.000
_cell.length_c   1.000
_cell.angle_alpha   90.00
_cell.angle_beta   90.00
_cell.angle_gamma   90.00
#
_symmetry.space_group_name_H-M   'P 1'
#
loop_
_entity.id
_entity.type
_entity.pdbx_description
1 polymer ?
#
loop_
_entity_poly.entity_id
_entity_poly.type
_entity_poly.pdbx_seq_one_letter_code
_entity_poly.pdbx_strand_id
1 'polypeptide(L)'
;MAEIKPFKAVRPKRDKVSLVAARSYDSYTTEQREARLRDNPFSFLHVVNPGYKYSQVIEGEKRYNLVRNRYQEFKEDGVFMQEQTPCYYIYKIVNHEGVAFTGIIAAASTQDYEKDIIRKHEDTLEYKEEIFVKYLKTVGFNAEPVLLTYPNNDTLAGIISSVMQTRAEYEFTTTHRDTHYLWPLSEALVVSEISEIFKKMPTLYIADGHHRSSSSCLLAQELAQENKNHTSKEAYNYFMSFLIPESDLKIFEFNRLIKDLNGLSKEEFLIQLDFSFRIENRAQHFYKPSKKHHFSMYLDGDFYSLYLRKDTYEINNALQALDTQILYKLIFEPILGIKDVRNDTRIAYTDGKKDMAFVKTAVDTKEFAIGFGMLPVTTQEMKKIADEGLKMPPKSTFIEPKLRSGITIYEF
;
A
#
# COMPACT_ATOMS: atom_id res chain seq x y z
N MET A 1 -16.63 7.30 15.21
CA MET A 1 -15.78 8.49 15.27
C MET A 1 -14.36 7.98 15.41
N ALA A 2 -13.44 8.44 14.57
CA ALA A 2 -12.12 7.85 14.46
C ALA A 2 -11.22 8.26 15.65
N GLU A 3 -10.54 7.28 16.26
CA GLU A 3 -9.60 7.50 17.35
C GLU A 3 -8.17 7.32 16.85
N ILE A 4 -7.37 8.39 16.95
CA ILE A 4 -5.93 8.35 16.77
C ILE A 4 -5.23 8.89 18.02
N LYS A 5 -4.02 8.40 18.30
CA LYS A 5 -3.23 8.84 19.46
C LYS A 5 -1.81 9.24 19.06
N PRO A 6 -1.23 10.25 19.74
CA PRO A 6 0.19 10.49 19.70
C PRO A 6 0.91 9.33 20.42
N PHE A 7 2.15 9.05 20.03
CA PHE A 7 2.95 8.00 20.63
C PHE A 7 4.44 8.38 20.73
N LYS A 8 5.16 7.66 21.58
CA LYS A 8 6.61 7.82 21.76
C LYS A 8 7.33 6.94 20.74
N ALA A 9 7.57 7.47 19.53
CA ALA A 9 8.27 6.69 18.52
C ALA A 9 9.70 6.38 18.93
N VAL A 10 10.15 5.16 18.63
CA VAL A 10 11.56 4.89 18.44
C VAL A 10 11.91 5.29 17.01
N ARG A 11 12.96 6.10 16.85
CA ARG A 11 13.33 6.64 15.55
C ARG A 11 14.86 6.78 15.42
N PRO A 12 15.42 6.82 14.20
CA PRO A 12 16.84 7.00 13.99
C PRO A 12 17.33 8.32 14.56
N LYS A 13 18.58 8.37 15.01
CA LYS A 13 19.24 9.65 15.22
C LYS A 13 19.31 10.43 13.91
N ARG A 14 19.31 11.76 13.99
CA ARG A 14 19.27 12.66 12.83
C ARG A 14 20.35 12.38 11.79
N ASP A 15 21.56 12.04 12.21
CA ASP A 15 22.71 11.70 11.36
C ASP A 15 22.61 10.30 10.74
N LYS A 16 21.67 9.46 11.19
CA LYS A 16 21.48 8.08 10.71
C LYS A 16 20.25 7.88 9.85
N VAL A 17 19.25 8.78 9.88
CA VAL A 17 17.93 8.54 9.26
C VAL A 17 18.02 8.22 7.78
N SER A 18 18.85 8.89 7.00
CA SER A 18 19.03 8.63 5.57
C SER A 18 19.64 7.24 5.27
N LEU A 19 20.42 6.72 6.19
CA LEU A 19 21.02 5.40 6.12
C LEU A 19 20.05 4.31 6.56
N VAL A 20 19.26 4.58 7.60
CA VAL A 20 18.30 3.63 8.18
C VAL A 20 17.08 3.44 7.27
N ALA A 21 16.51 4.52 6.74
CA ALA A 21 15.26 4.49 5.98
C ALA A 21 15.32 3.49 4.80
N ALA A 22 14.47 2.47 4.85
CA ALA A 22 14.40 1.43 3.83
C ALA A 22 13.02 1.41 3.16
N ARG A 23 12.94 0.95 1.90
CA ARG A 23 11.66 0.59 1.29
C ARG A 23 11.13 -0.68 1.95
N SER A 24 9.86 -1.01 1.72
CA SER A 24 9.32 -2.31 2.07
C SER A 24 10.19 -3.43 1.49
N TYR A 25 10.42 -4.50 2.28
CA TYR A 25 11.29 -5.62 1.93
C TYR A 25 11.02 -6.19 0.54
N ASP A 26 9.74 -6.36 0.19
CA ASP A 26 9.30 -6.96 -1.08
C ASP A 26 9.51 -6.03 -2.30
N SER A 27 9.88 -4.77 -2.09
CA SER A 27 10.13 -3.81 -3.17
C SER A 27 11.54 -3.85 -3.73
N TYR A 28 12.41 -4.69 -3.18
CA TYR A 28 13.79 -4.89 -3.65
C TYR A 28 13.93 -6.17 -4.45
N THR A 29 14.73 -6.16 -5.54
CA THR A 29 15.24 -7.42 -6.09
C THR A 29 16.24 -8.05 -5.13
N THR A 30 16.57 -9.31 -5.34
CA THR A 30 17.58 -10.01 -4.51
C THR A 30 18.92 -9.30 -4.54
N GLU A 31 19.40 -8.93 -5.73
CA GLU A 31 20.67 -8.22 -5.94
C GLU A 31 20.69 -6.84 -5.26
N GLN A 32 19.59 -6.08 -5.38
CA GLN A 32 19.45 -4.78 -4.71
C GLN A 32 19.50 -4.92 -3.19
N ARG A 33 18.86 -5.93 -2.65
CA ARG A 33 18.81 -6.24 -1.23
C ARG A 33 20.17 -6.58 -0.68
N GLU A 34 20.88 -7.50 -1.35
CA GLU A 34 22.24 -7.93 -1.00
C GLU A 34 23.23 -6.76 -1.06
N ALA A 35 23.18 -5.97 -2.14
CA ALA A 35 24.03 -4.78 -2.26
C ALA A 35 23.75 -3.80 -1.11
N ARG A 36 22.49 -3.54 -0.80
CA ARG A 36 22.11 -2.61 0.28
C ARG A 36 22.57 -3.10 1.66
N LEU A 37 22.46 -4.39 1.92
CA LEU A 37 22.92 -5.00 3.17
C LEU A 37 24.44 -5.01 3.28
N ARG A 38 25.18 -5.25 2.18
CA ARG A 38 26.63 -5.21 2.18
C ARG A 38 27.19 -3.82 2.36
N ASP A 39 26.60 -2.81 1.68
CA ASP A 39 27.19 -1.49 1.52
C ASP A 39 26.70 -0.48 2.59
N ASN A 40 25.63 -0.81 3.33
CA ASN A 40 25.05 0.07 4.36
C ASN A 40 24.73 -0.68 5.66
N PRO A 41 25.61 -0.66 6.66
CA PRO A 41 25.43 -1.38 7.92
C PRO A 41 24.28 -0.84 8.79
N PHE A 42 23.80 0.37 8.53
CA PHE A 42 22.70 1.00 9.26
C PHE A 42 21.32 0.76 8.64
N SER A 43 21.24 0.16 7.44
CA SER A 43 19.97 -0.06 6.77
C SER A 43 19.00 -0.85 7.65
N PHE A 44 17.73 -0.39 7.72
CA PHE A 44 16.67 -1.13 8.44
C PHE A 44 16.44 -2.53 7.88
N LEU A 45 16.94 -2.81 6.67
CA LEU A 45 16.94 -4.17 6.11
C LEU A 45 17.73 -5.16 6.98
N HIS A 46 18.75 -4.71 7.72
CA HIS A 46 19.45 -5.56 8.68
C HIS A 46 18.55 -6.03 9.83
N VAL A 47 17.58 -5.20 10.23
CA VAL A 47 16.60 -5.54 11.24
C VAL A 47 15.59 -6.55 10.69
N VAL A 48 14.97 -6.25 9.54
CA VAL A 48 13.88 -7.09 9.00
C VAL A 48 14.36 -8.32 8.25
N ASN A 49 15.63 -8.38 7.86
CA ASN A 49 16.26 -9.52 7.18
C ASN A 49 17.57 -9.97 7.87
N PRO A 50 17.56 -10.29 9.17
CA PRO A 50 18.78 -10.65 9.90
C PRO A 50 19.41 -11.96 9.43
N GLY A 51 18.64 -12.81 8.73
CA GLY A 51 19.09 -14.11 8.21
C GLY A 51 20.08 -14.05 7.04
N TYR A 52 20.26 -12.87 6.41
CA TYR A 52 21.17 -12.73 5.26
C TYR A 52 22.63 -13.12 5.52
N LYS A 53 23.04 -13.15 6.81
CA LYS A 53 24.41 -13.52 7.24
C LYS A 53 24.66 -15.02 7.20
N TYR A 54 23.63 -15.83 7.06
CA TYR A 54 23.69 -17.27 7.21
C TYR A 54 23.46 -17.95 5.86
N SER A 55 24.15 -19.06 5.63
CA SER A 55 23.96 -19.90 4.45
C SER A 55 22.64 -20.68 4.47
N GLN A 56 22.01 -20.80 5.65
CA GLN A 56 20.73 -21.48 5.81
C GLN A 56 19.59 -20.48 5.80
N VAL A 57 18.48 -20.85 5.15
CA VAL A 57 17.24 -20.09 5.22
C VAL A 57 16.66 -20.23 6.63
N ILE A 58 16.44 -19.09 7.30
CA ILE A 58 15.86 -19.05 8.65
C ILE A 58 14.45 -18.49 8.52
N GLU A 59 13.47 -19.27 8.95
CA GLU A 59 12.05 -18.97 8.86
C GLU A 59 11.34 -19.05 10.21
N GLY A 60 10.10 -18.58 10.23
CA GLY A 60 9.19 -18.69 11.37
C GLY A 60 9.73 -17.98 12.61
N GLU A 61 9.45 -18.56 13.78
CA GLU A 61 9.75 -17.96 15.08
C GLU A 61 11.25 -17.67 15.28
N LYS A 62 12.13 -18.54 14.77
CA LYS A 62 13.59 -18.30 14.82
C LYS A 62 13.95 -17.00 14.12
N ARG A 63 13.38 -16.75 12.94
CA ARG A 63 13.60 -15.49 12.20
C ARG A 63 13.05 -14.29 12.99
N TYR A 64 11.86 -14.42 13.59
CA TYR A 64 11.25 -13.30 14.34
C TYR A 64 12.08 -12.91 15.57
N ASN A 65 12.63 -13.91 16.28
CA ASN A 65 13.55 -13.66 17.39
C ASN A 65 14.83 -12.94 16.93
N LEU A 66 15.38 -13.31 15.76
CA LEU A 66 16.53 -12.59 15.20
C LEU A 66 16.18 -11.14 14.83
N VAL A 67 14.99 -10.87 14.30
CA VAL A 67 14.50 -9.50 14.03
C VAL A 67 14.45 -8.70 15.33
N ARG A 68 13.84 -9.25 16.39
CA ARG A 68 13.79 -8.62 17.70
C ARG A 68 15.19 -8.32 18.26
N ASN A 69 16.08 -9.31 18.22
CA ASN A 69 17.46 -9.12 18.73
C ASN A 69 18.19 -8.02 17.94
N ARG A 70 18.08 -8.02 16.59
CA ARG A 70 18.74 -7.01 15.77
C ARG A 70 18.17 -5.61 16.01
N TYR A 71 16.88 -5.51 16.26
CA TYR A 71 16.25 -4.25 16.65
C TYR A 71 16.82 -3.74 17.99
N GLN A 72 16.98 -4.60 18.99
CA GLN A 72 17.59 -4.23 20.27
C GLN A 72 19.06 -3.80 20.11
N GLU A 73 19.84 -4.53 19.32
CA GLU A 73 21.23 -4.14 19.00
C GLU A 73 21.29 -2.72 18.43
N PHE A 74 20.40 -2.37 17.48
CA PHE A 74 20.34 -1.01 16.93
C PHE A 74 19.99 0.07 17.96
N LYS A 75 19.19 -0.26 18.98
CA LYS A 75 18.91 0.62 20.12
C LYS A 75 20.15 0.77 21.02
N GLU A 76 20.80 -0.33 21.37
CA GLU A 76 21.99 -0.38 22.21
C GLU A 76 23.18 0.35 21.55
N ASP A 77 23.38 0.17 20.26
CA ASP A 77 24.39 0.86 19.46
C ASP A 77 24.08 2.36 19.25
N GLY A 78 22.93 2.82 19.76
CA GLY A 78 22.51 4.21 19.65
C GLY A 78 22.21 4.67 18.23
N VAL A 79 21.86 3.77 17.32
CA VAL A 79 21.33 4.10 15.99
C VAL A 79 19.94 4.70 16.13
N PHE A 80 19.14 4.16 17.05
CA PHE A 80 17.82 4.67 17.42
C PHE A 80 17.84 5.48 18.72
N MET A 81 16.85 6.35 18.83
CA MET A 81 16.47 7.04 20.05
C MET A 81 14.95 6.95 20.24
N GLN A 82 14.47 7.03 21.47
CA GLN A 82 13.05 7.06 21.79
C GLN A 82 12.61 8.45 22.22
N GLU A 83 11.45 8.89 21.72
CA GLU A 83 10.84 10.16 22.16
C GLU A 83 10.48 10.12 23.64
N GLN A 84 10.72 11.23 24.35
CA GLN A 84 10.41 11.34 25.77
C GLN A 84 8.93 11.62 26.03
N THR A 85 8.27 12.31 25.10
CA THR A 85 6.85 12.66 25.14
C THR A 85 6.09 12.06 23.96
N PRO A 86 4.81 11.69 24.12
CA PRO A 86 4.00 11.26 22.98
C PRO A 86 3.85 12.40 21.96
N CYS A 87 4.10 12.09 20.67
CA CYS A 87 4.03 13.03 19.56
C CYS A 87 3.09 12.51 18.47
N TYR A 88 2.45 13.42 17.75
CA TYR A 88 2.12 13.22 16.35
C TYR A 88 3.35 13.59 15.52
N TYR A 89 3.48 13.01 14.34
CA TYR A 89 4.61 13.31 13.45
C TYR A 89 4.04 13.79 12.13
N ILE A 90 4.24 15.09 11.84
CA ILE A 90 3.95 15.59 10.50
C ILE A 90 5.03 15.00 9.58
N TYR A 91 4.60 14.33 8.53
CA TYR A 91 5.49 13.67 7.60
C TYR A 91 5.15 14.07 6.17
N LYS A 92 6.17 14.54 5.45
CA LYS A 92 6.04 14.95 4.04
C LYS A 92 7.01 14.16 3.19
N ILE A 93 6.54 13.66 2.08
CA ILE A 93 7.33 13.00 1.04
C ILE A 93 7.17 13.83 -0.22
N VAL A 94 8.28 14.22 -0.85
CA VAL A 94 8.29 14.79 -2.19
C VAL A 94 8.96 13.77 -3.09
N ASN A 95 8.22 13.20 -4.03
CA ASN A 95 8.76 12.20 -4.94
C ASN A 95 9.65 12.84 -6.02
N HIS A 96 10.33 12.02 -6.81
CA HIS A 96 11.24 12.47 -7.87
C HIS A 96 10.56 13.28 -8.98
N GLU A 97 9.23 13.23 -9.09
CA GLU A 97 8.41 14.02 -10.01
C GLU A 97 7.99 15.37 -9.40
N GLY A 98 8.38 15.65 -8.15
CA GLY A 98 8.01 16.87 -7.43
C GLY A 98 6.62 16.82 -6.79
N VAL A 99 5.93 15.68 -6.81
CA VAL A 99 4.62 15.51 -6.15
C VAL A 99 4.83 15.37 -4.65
N ALA A 100 4.12 16.19 -3.88
CA ALA A 100 4.18 16.17 -2.42
C ALA A 100 3.00 15.38 -1.83
N PHE A 101 3.31 14.54 -0.82
CA PHE A 101 2.35 13.81 0.00
C PHE A 101 2.58 14.22 1.44
N THR A 102 1.59 14.84 2.07
CA THR A 102 1.73 15.37 3.41
C THR A 102 0.65 14.82 4.34
N GLY A 103 1.03 14.42 5.54
CA GLY A 103 0.09 13.85 6.49
C GLY A 103 0.67 13.71 7.88
N ILE A 104 -0.01 12.90 8.69
CA ILE A 104 0.31 12.69 10.12
C ILE A 104 0.59 11.22 10.35
N ILE A 105 1.74 10.89 10.97
CA ILE A 105 1.95 9.57 11.54
C ILE A 105 1.40 9.57 12.97
N ALA A 106 0.52 8.61 13.24
CA ALA A 106 -0.18 8.43 14.50
C ALA A 106 -0.44 6.95 14.79
N ALA A 107 -0.84 6.63 16.01
CA ALA A 107 -1.35 5.32 16.39
C ALA A 107 -2.88 5.32 16.19
N ALA A 108 -3.40 4.51 15.25
CA ALA A 108 -4.83 4.36 14.97
C ALA A 108 -5.42 3.16 15.73
N SER A 109 -6.66 3.28 16.18
CA SER A 109 -7.34 2.28 17.02
C SER A 109 -7.67 1.01 16.25
N THR A 110 -7.31 -0.17 16.81
CA THR A 110 -7.74 -1.48 16.30
C THR A 110 -9.25 -1.67 16.47
N GLN A 111 -9.85 -1.08 17.50
CA GLN A 111 -11.29 -1.13 17.71
C GLN A 111 -12.06 -0.39 16.60
N ASP A 112 -11.50 0.69 16.06
CA ASP A 112 -12.09 1.40 14.92
C ASP A 112 -12.06 0.57 13.63
N TYR A 113 -11.06 -0.28 13.48
CA TYR A 113 -11.01 -1.26 12.39
C TYR A 113 -12.11 -2.33 12.55
N GLU A 114 -12.34 -2.84 13.77
CA GLU A 114 -13.39 -3.81 14.07
C GLU A 114 -14.80 -3.24 13.85
N LYS A 115 -15.00 -1.98 14.21
CA LYS A 115 -16.29 -1.28 14.08
C LYS A 115 -16.54 -0.66 12.72
N ASP A 116 -15.71 -0.96 11.71
CA ASP A 116 -15.78 -0.39 10.36
C ASP A 116 -15.78 1.16 10.34
N ILE A 117 -15.18 1.81 11.35
CA ILE A 117 -14.83 3.22 11.33
C ILE A 117 -13.60 3.41 10.44
N ILE A 118 -12.65 2.47 10.50
CA ILE A 118 -11.56 2.34 9.53
C ILE A 118 -11.98 1.29 8.51
N ARG A 119 -12.39 1.73 7.32
CA ARG A 119 -12.97 0.87 6.28
C ARG A 119 -11.93 0.29 5.34
N LYS A 120 -12.21 -0.91 4.87
CA LYS A 120 -11.33 -1.73 4.02
C LYS A 120 -12.00 -2.04 2.67
N HIS A 121 -11.21 -2.04 1.62
CA HIS A 121 -11.67 -2.33 0.24
C HIS A 121 -10.96 -3.54 -0.39
N GLU A 122 -10.05 -4.20 0.32
CA GLU A 122 -9.37 -5.42 -0.12
C GLU A 122 -9.56 -6.54 0.90
N ASP A 123 -9.58 -7.79 0.41
CA ASP A 123 -9.53 -8.97 1.26
C ASP A 123 -8.11 -9.27 1.68
N THR A 124 -8.00 -9.77 2.90
CA THR A 124 -6.77 -10.29 3.47
C THR A 124 -6.76 -11.82 3.41
N LEU A 125 -5.57 -12.40 3.36
CA LEU A 125 -5.39 -13.85 3.35
C LEU A 125 -5.13 -14.34 4.77
N GLU A 126 -6.01 -15.19 5.29
CA GLU A 126 -5.98 -15.70 6.67
C GLU A 126 -4.59 -16.24 7.05
N TYR A 127 -4.00 -17.09 6.22
CA TYR A 127 -2.66 -17.64 6.49
C TYR A 127 -1.56 -16.57 6.62
N LYS A 128 -1.68 -15.44 5.85
CA LYS A 128 -0.74 -14.31 5.98
C LYS A 128 -0.97 -13.53 7.26
N GLU A 129 -2.23 -13.36 7.65
CA GLU A 129 -2.58 -12.71 8.90
C GLU A 129 -2.00 -13.48 10.09
N GLU A 130 -2.17 -14.79 10.14
CA GLU A 130 -1.59 -15.65 11.20
C GLU A 130 -0.06 -15.54 11.28
N ILE A 131 0.63 -15.53 10.13
CA ILE A 131 2.08 -15.34 10.06
C ILE A 131 2.46 -13.97 10.65
N PHE A 132 1.73 -12.92 10.25
CA PHE A 132 2.00 -11.55 10.72
C PHE A 132 1.66 -11.38 12.21
N VAL A 133 0.61 -11.99 12.73
CA VAL A 133 0.28 -11.98 14.17
C VAL A 133 1.43 -12.57 14.98
N LYS A 134 1.92 -13.77 14.60
CA LYS A 134 3.08 -14.40 15.26
C LYS A 134 4.34 -13.52 15.18
N TYR A 135 4.56 -12.92 14.01
CA TYR A 135 5.65 -11.97 13.82
C TYR A 135 5.52 -10.78 14.76
N LEU A 136 4.41 -10.08 14.75
CA LEU A 136 4.17 -8.89 15.58
C LEU A 136 4.25 -9.21 17.08
N LYS A 137 3.66 -10.33 17.52
CA LYS A 137 3.73 -10.80 18.91
C LYS A 137 5.17 -11.02 19.37
N THR A 138 6.02 -11.54 18.49
CA THR A 138 7.43 -11.82 18.82
C THR A 138 8.29 -10.56 18.79
N VAL A 139 8.12 -9.69 17.78
CA VAL A 139 9.00 -8.51 17.61
C VAL A 139 8.60 -7.34 18.51
N GLY A 140 7.29 -7.17 18.80
CA GLY A 140 6.76 -6.15 19.71
C GLY A 140 6.72 -4.74 19.12
N PHE A 141 6.74 -4.58 17.79
CA PHE A 141 6.69 -3.26 17.16
C PHE A 141 6.12 -3.25 15.73
N ASN A 142 5.60 -2.07 15.32
CA ASN A 142 5.31 -1.74 13.93
C ASN A 142 6.40 -0.79 13.40
N ALA A 143 7.02 -1.11 12.27
CA ALA A 143 8.08 -0.29 11.66
C ALA A 143 7.70 0.29 10.29
N GLU A 144 6.56 -0.06 9.75
CA GLU A 144 6.00 0.45 8.51
C GLU A 144 4.55 0.86 8.73
N PRO A 145 4.17 2.15 8.56
CA PRO A 145 2.82 2.61 8.83
C PRO A 145 1.81 2.02 7.82
N VAL A 146 0.58 1.82 8.26
CA VAL A 146 -0.58 1.64 7.39
C VAL A 146 -0.94 2.99 6.77
N LEU A 147 -1.15 3.06 5.47
CA LEU A 147 -1.62 4.27 4.81
C LEU A 147 -3.13 4.39 4.94
N LEU A 148 -3.57 5.40 5.68
CA LEU A 148 -4.98 5.75 5.81
C LEU A 148 -5.27 7.06 5.08
N THR A 149 -6.49 7.21 4.58
CA THR A 149 -6.96 8.49 4.04
C THR A 149 -8.21 8.97 4.74
N TYR A 150 -8.36 10.30 4.82
CA TYR A 150 -9.47 10.99 5.47
C TYR A 150 -10.04 12.10 4.57
N PRO A 151 -11.31 12.49 4.74
CA PRO A 151 -11.89 13.62 4.01
C PRO A 151 -11.11 14.92 4.29
N ASN A 152 -10.94 15.74 3.27
CA ASN A 152 -10.22 17.01 3.41
C ASN A 152 -10.76 17.85 4.58
N ASN A 153 -9.86 18.46 5.33
CA ASN A 153 -10.18 19.29 6.50
C ASN A 153 -9.26 20.52 6.56
N ASP A 154 -9.83 21.70 6.36
CA ASP A 154 -9.06 22.95 6.25
C ASP A 154 -8.36 23.32 7.55
N THR A 155 -8.98 23.06 8.72
CA THR A 155 -8.36 23.34 10.02
C THR A 155 -7.11 22.49 10.20
N LEU A 156 -7.20 21.19 9.90
CA LEU A 156 -6.06 20.28 9.99
C LEU A 156 -4.97 20.65 8.99
N ALA A 157 -5.34 21.02 7.76
CA ALA A 157 -4.41 21.52 6.75
C ALA A 157 -3.67 22.79 7.21
N GLY A 158 -4.37 23.70 7.87
CA GLY A 158 -3.79 24.91 8.49
C GLY A 158 -2.77 24.59 9.58
N ILE A 159 -3.10 23.66 10.48
CA ILE A 159 -2.17 23.18 11.53
C ILE A 159 -0.92 22.59 10.91
N ILE A 160 -1.07 21.65 9.96
CA ILE A 160 0.04 21.00 9.26
C ILE A 160 0.92 22.04 8.56
N SER A 161 0.30 22.98 7.84
CA SER A 161 1.03 24.06 7.15
C SER A 161 1.82 24.93 8.10
N SER A 162 1.26 25.29 9.26
CA SER A 162 1.95 26.07 10.29
C SER A 162 3.17 25.33 10.84
N VAL A 163 3.05 24.05 11.16
CA VAL A 163 4.18 23.22 11.65
C VAL A 163 5.29 23.15 10.60
N MET A 164 4.95 23.01 9.34
CA MET A 164 5.94 22.94 8.25
C MET A 164 6.71 24.24 7.98
N GLN A 165 6.31 25.38 8.56
CA GLN A 165 7.12 26.62 8.54
C GLN A 165 8.32 26.53 9.47
N THR A 166 8.33 25.59 10.41
CA THR A 166 9.44 25.37 11.30
C THR A 166 10.49 24.46 10.67
N ARG A 167 11.70 24.43 11.25
CA ARG A 167 12.75 23.53 10.78
C ARG A 167 12.35 22.06 11.04
N ALA A 168 12.42 21.24 9.98
CA ALA A 168 12.19 19.81 10.11
C ALA A 168 13.26 19.14 11.01
N GLU A 169 12.84 18.19 11.80
CA GLU A 169 13.74 17.29 12.51
C GLU A 169 14.52 16.40 11.51
N TYR A 170 13.83 15.86 10.50
CA TYR A 170 14.47 15.17 9.39
C TYR A 170 14.22 15.90 8.09
N GLU A 171 15.29 15.99 7.30
CA GLU A 171 15.28 16.36 5.91
C GLU A 171 16.35 15.54 5.21
N PHE A 172 15.97 14.61 4.35
CA PHE A 172 16.91 13.77 3.61
C PHE A 172 16.32 13.29 2.30
N THR A 173 17.21 13.08 1.32
CA THR A 173 16.85 12.56 0.00
C THR A 173 17.39 11.14 -0.14
N THR A 174 16.55 10.25 -0.66
CA THR A 174 16.89 8.85 -0.90
C THR A 174 17.59 8.65 -2.24
N THR A 175 18.16 7.47 -2.47
CA THR A 175 18.76 7.08 -3.77
C THR A 175 17.77 7.09 -4.94
N HIS A 176 16.46 7.06 -4.65
CA HIS A 176 15.38 7.18 -5.64
C HIS A 176 14.93 8.62 -5.86
N ARG A 177 15.67 9.61 -5.30
CA ARG A 177 15.39 11.04 -5.38
C ARG A 177 14.08 11.47 -4.71
N ASP A 178 13.52 10.64 -3.83
CA ASP A 178 12.43 11.08 -2.96
C ASP A 178 13.02 11.83 -1.77
N THR A 179 12.49 13.00 -1.45
CA THR A 179 12.90 13.80 -0.29
C THR A 179 11.86 13.66 0.81
N HIS A 180 12.32 13.38 2.01
CA HIS A 180 11.51 13.11 3.19
C HIS A 180 11.74 14.17 4.26
N TYR A 181 10.65 14.66 4.85
CA TYR A 181 10.67 15.61 5.95
C TYR A 181 9.84 15.08 7.10
N LEU A 182 10.29 15.29 8.35
CA LEU A 182 9.56 14.89 9.54
C LEU A 182 9.62 16.00 10.61
N TRP A 183 8.47 16.28 11.23
CA TRP A 183 8.33 17.20 12.36
C TRP A 183 7.62 16.48 13.51
N PRO A 184 8.33 16.15 14.63
CA PRO A 184 7.66 15.69 15.84
C PRO A 184 6.84 16.84 16.45
N LEU A 185 5.60 16.57 16.81
CA LEU A 185 4.65 17.53 17.36
C LEU A 185 4.16 17.07 18.73
N SER A 186 4.63 17.70 19.79
CA SER A 186 4.31 17.36 21.19
C SER A 186 3.60 18.47 21.95
N GLU A 187 3.33 19.63 21.32
CA GLU A 187 2.62 20.74 21.96
C GLU A 187 1.19 20.32 22.35
N ALA A 188 0.90 20.32 23.64
CA ALA A 188 -0.29 19.70 24.21
C ALA A 188 -1.62 20.26 23.61
N LEU A 189 -1.69 21.56 23.36
CA LEU A 189 -2.89 22.20 22.77
C LEU A 189 -3.10 21.72 21.34
N VAL A 190 -2.06 21.72 20.52
CA VAL A 190 -2.14 21.29 19.11
C VAL A 190 -2.39 19.77 19.00
N VAL A 191 -1.74 18.96 19.84
CA VAL A 191 -2.01 17.53 19.95
C VAL A 191 -3.46 17.25 20.30
N SER A 192 -4.03 18.00 21.28
CA SER A 192 -5.45 17.87 21.65
C SER A 192 -6.36 18.27 20.50
N GLU A 193 -6.07 19.39 19.81
CA GLU A 193 -6.87 19.87 18.68
C GLU A 193 -6.91 18.87 17.54
N ILE A 194 -5.76 18.28 17.14
CA ILE A 194 -5.69 17.22 16.14
C ILE A 194 -6.56 16.02 16.56
N SER A 195 -6.44 15.58 17.82
CA SER A 195 -7.22 14.45 18.33
C SER A 195 -8.73 14.74 18.26
N GLU A 196 -9.16 15.94 18.61
CA GLU A 196 -10.58 16.34 18.56
C GLU A 196 -11.10 16.47 17.11
N ILE A 197 -10.25 16.89 16.17
CA ILE A 197 -10.62 16.91 14.75
C ILE A 197 -10.90 15.49 14.26
N PHE A 198 -10.00 14.52 14.54
CA PHE A 198 -10.20 13.12 14.12
C PHE A 198 -11.40 12.46 14.81
N LYS A 199 -11.66 12.76 16.08
CA LYS A 199 -12.87 12.29 16.78
C LYS A 199 -14.16 12.74 16.10
N LYS A 200 -14.15 13.83 15.33
CA LYS A 200 -15.33 14.30 14.57
C LYS A 200 -15.43 13.63 13.19
N MET A 201 -14.39 12.95 12.72
CA MET A 201 -14.42 12.25 11.46
C MET A 201 -15.19 10.93 11.61
N PRO A 202 -16.24 10.70 10.81
CA PRO A 202 -17.06 9.50 10.94
C PRO A 202 -16.34 8.25 10.46
N THR A 203 -15.43 8.37 9.48
CA THR A 203 -14.83 7.25 8.78
C THR A 203 -13.43 7.60 8.26
N LEU A 204 -12.51 6.65 8.36
CA LEU A 204 -11.22 6.62 7.67
C LEU A 204 -11.21 5.45 6.70
N TYR A 205 -10.34 5.50 5.69
CA TYR A 205 -10.23 4.43 4.70
C TYR A 205 -8.79 3.93 4.61
N ILE A 206 -8.60 2.62 4.62
CA ILE A 206 -7.30 2.03 4.36
C ILE A 206 -6.99 2.21 2.88
N ALA A 207 -5.90 2.88 2.57
CA ALA A 207 -5.40 3.00 1.21
C ALA A 207 -4.37 1.90 0.90
N ASP A 208 -3.43 1.65 1.81
CA ASP A 208 -2.43 0.57 1.68
C ASP A 208 -2.12 -0.05 3.04
N GLY A 209 -1.90 -1.35 3.10
CA GLY A 209 -1.54 -2.07 4.32
C GLY A 209 -2.67 -2.86 4.98
N HIS A 210 -3.63 -3.38 4.20
CA HIS A 210 -4.75 -4.19 4.70
C HIS A 210 -4.30 -5.36 5.58
N HIS A 211 -3.24 -6.10 5.20
CA HIS A 211 -2.69 -7.18 6.03
C HIS A 211 -2.07 -6.66 7.34
N ARG A 212 -1.42 -5.47 7.31
CA ARG A 212 -0.83 -4.88 8.52
C ARG A 212 -1.88 -4.46 9.54
N SER A 213 -2.96 -3.83 9.09
CA SER A 213 -4.08 -3.43 9.95
C SER A 213 -4.84 -4.62 10.49
N SER A 214 -5.19 -5.60 9.64
CA SER A 214 -5.89 -6.81 10.05
C SER A 214 -5.10 -7.62 11.09
N SER A 215 -3.81 -7.88 10.83
CA SER A 215 -2.96 -8.61 11.77
C SER A 215 -2.74 -7.87 13.09
N SER A 216 -2.66 -6.53 13.08
CA SER A 216 -2.58 -5.76 14.33
C SER A 216 -3.87 -5.85 15.14
N CYS A 217 -5.02 -5.89 14.47
CA CYS A 217 -6.31 -6.09 15.12
C CYS A 217 -6.43 -7.48 15.76
N LEU A 218 -6.08 -8.53 15.01
CA LEU A 218 -6.08 -9.91 15.53
C LEU A 218 -5.12 -10.08 16.71
N LEU A 219 -3.92 -9.48 16.64
CA LEU A 219 -2.99 -9.48 17.77
C LEU A 219 -3.57 -8.77 19.00
N ALA A 220 -4.23 -7.63 18.79
CA ALA A 220 -4.86 -6.89 19.89
C ALA A 220 -5.93 -7.75 20.60
N GLN A 221 -6.75 -8.47 19.84
CA GLN A 221 -7.75 -9.39 20.37
C GLN A 221 -7.10 -10.53 21.20
N GLU A 222 -6.02 -11.14 20.66
CA GLU A 222 -5.29 -12.21 21.34
C GLU A 222 -4.67 -11.71 22.65
N LEU A 223 -3.95 -10.58 22.62
CA LEU A 223 -3.31 -10.01 23.80
C LEU A 223 -4.32 -9.49 24.83
N ALA A 224 -5.47 -8.98 24.38
CA ALA A 224 -6.55 -8.58 25.29
C ALA A 224 -7.13 -9.78 26.07
N GLN A 225 -7.25 -10.96 25.43
CA GLN A 225 -7.69 -12.19 26.08
C GLN A 225 -6.65 -12.72 27.08
N GLU A 226 -5.36 -12.57 26.78
CA GLU A 226 -4.26 -12.99 27.66
C GLU A 226 -4.08 -12.04 28.87
N ASN A 227 -4.39 -10.74 28.69
CA ASN A 227 -4.18 -9.71 29.71
C ASN A 227 -5.36 -9.58 30.67
N LYS A 228 -5.24 -10.16 31.84
CA LYS A 228 -6.27 -10.08 32.88
C LYS A 228 -6.61 -8.65 33.34
N ASN A 229 -5.72 -7.69 33.10
CA ASN A 229 -5.86 -6.28 33.46
C ASN A 229 -6.10 -5.39 32.24
N HIS A 230 -6.66 -5.94 31.16
CA HIS A 230 -6.94 -5.21 29.93
C HIS A 230 -7.87 -4.01 30.18
N THR A 231 -7.47 -2.83 29.68
CA THR A 231 -8.19 -1.54 29.87
C THR A 231 -8.55 -0.85 28.55
N SER A 232 -8.25 -1.45 27.42
CA SER A 232 -8.34 -0.88 26.07
C SER A 232 -7.40 0.32 25.81
N LYS A 233 -6.47 0.62 26.71
CA LYS A 233 -5.51 1.73 26.58
C LYS A 233 -4.09 1.25 26.25
N GLU A 234 -3.86 -0.04 26.31
CA GLU A 234 -2.58 -0.68 26.03
C GLU A 234 -2.13 -0.40 24.60
N ALA A 235 -0.81 -0.32 24.40
CA ALA A 235 -0.22 0.03 23.11
C ALA A 235 -0.64 -0.95 22.00
N TYR A 236 -0.80 -2.23 22.28
CA TYR A 236 -1.24 -3.22 21.29
C TYR A 236 -2.67 -3.01 20.73
N ASN A 237 -3.49 -2.13 21.35
CA ASN A 237 -4.80 -1.75 20.83
C ASN A 237 -4.74 -0.69 19.72
N TYR A 238 -3.53 -0.36 19.28
CA TYR A 238 -3.29 0.62 18.23
C TYR A 238 -2.25 0.10 17.25
N PHE A 239 -2.29 0.60 16.01
CA PHE A 239 -1.28 0.31 15.00
C PHE A 239 -0.79 1.62 14.36
N MET A 240 0.48 1.63 13.98
CA MET A 240 1.09 2.80 13.36
C MET A 240 0.49 3.08 11.99
N SER A 241 0.02 4.30 11.79
CA SER A 241 -0.62 4.74 10.56
C SER A 241 -0.04 6.06 10.06
N PHE A 242 0.01 6.22 8.75
CA PHE A 242 0.22 7.50 8.08
C PHE A 242 -1.10 7.94 7.47
N LEU A 243 -1.64 9.05 7.96
CA LEU A 243 -2.94 9.59 7.58
C LEU A 243 -2.75 10.79 6.65
N ILE A 244 -3.29 10.71 5.43
CA ILE A 244 -3.24 11.80 4.45
C ILE A 244 -4.65 12.22 4.00
N PRO A 245 -4.86 13.49 3.60
CA PRO A 245 -6.12 13.91 3.04
C PRO A 245 -6.38 13.18 1.71
N GLU A 246 -7.65 12.96 1.40
CA GLU A 246 -8.05 12.24 0.18
C GLU A 246 -7.61 12.93 -1.12
N SER A 247 -7.41 14.25 -1.08
CA SER A 247 -6.86 15.02 -2.21
C SER A 247 -5.41 14.68 -2.56
N ASP A 248 -4.63 14.24 -1.58
CA ASP A 248 -3.20 13.94 -1.75
C ASP A 248 -2.97 12.47 -2.13
N LEU A 249 -3.99 11.61 -2.01
CA LEU A 249 -3.87 10.21 -2.41
C LEU A 249 -3.76 10.10 -3.93
N LYS A 250 -2.72 9.44 -4.41
CA LYS A 250 -2.56 9.10 -5.83
C LYS A 250 -2.76 7.62 -6.04
N ILE A 251 -3.68 7.29 -6.93
CA ILE A 251 -4.00 5.91 -7.31
C ILE A 251 -3.65 5.74 -8.78
N PHE A 252 -2.84 4.73 -9.08
CA PHE A 252 -2.51 4.31 -10.42
C PHE A 252 -3.16 2.95 -10.69
N GLU A 253 -3.38 2.65 -11.94
CA GLU A 253 -3.83 1.35 -12.39
C GLU A 253 -2.72 0.29 -12.30
N PHE A 254 -3.11 -0.96 -12.37
CA PHE A 254 -2.21 -2.03 -12.78
C PHE A 254 -2.59 -2.44 -14.20
N ASN A 255 -1.63 -2.47 -15.12
CA ASN A 255 -1.81 -3.12 -16.41
C ASN A 255 -1.71 -4.64 -16.24
N ARG A 256 -2.40 -5.40 -17.07
CA ARG A 256 -2.43 -6.86 -17.05
C ARG A 256 -1.72 -7.42 -18.26
N LEU A 257 -0.88 -8.40 -18.03
CA LEU A 257 -0.15 -9.14 -19.04
C LEU A 257 -0.55 -10.62 -18.94
N ILE A 258 -0.94 -11.24 -20.05
CA ILE A 258 -1.42 -12.62 -20.09
C ILE A 258 -0.53 -13.44 -21.02
N LYS A 259 -0.10 -14.62 -20.57
CA LYS A 259 0.89 -15.44 -21.26
C LYS A 259 0.37 -16.15 -22.51
N ASP A 260 -0.93 -16.45 -22.56
CA ASP A 260 -1.53 -17.19 -23.66
C ASP A 260 -2.99 -16.80 -23.88
N LEU A 261 -3.55 -17.16 -25.02
CA LEU A 261 -4.95 -16.92 -25.40
C LEU A 261 -5.87 -18.12 -25.09
N ASN A 262 -5.50 -18.98 -24.14
CA ASN A 262 -6.28 -20.17 -23.79
C ASN A 262 -6.54 -21.12 -24.98
N GLY A 263 -5.54 -21.26 -25.84
CA GLY A 263 -5.62 -22.11 -27.05
C GLY A 263 -6.35 -21.49 -28.24
N LEU A 264 -6.86 -20.27 -28.11
CA LEU A 264 -7.53 -19.54 -29.20
C LEU A 264 -6.50 -18.92 -30.16
N SER A 265 -6.83 -18.90 -31.45
CA SER A 265 -6.15 -18.01 -32.39
C SER A 265 -6.50 -16.54 -32.12
N LYS A 266 -5.74 -15.62 -32.68
CA LYS A 266 -6.01 -14.17 -32.60
C LYS A 266 -7.43 -13.84 -33.07
N GLU A 267 -7.85 -14.43 -34.18
CA GLU A 267 -9.17 -14.16 -34.79
C GLU A 267 -10.30 -14.70 -33.91
N GLU A 268 -10.20 -15.92 -33.43
CA GLU A 268 -11.18 -16.52 -32.51
C GLU A 268 -11.31 -15.69 -31.20
N PHE A 269 -10.20 -15.22 -30.67
CA PHE A 269 -10.20 -14.35 -29.48
C PHE A 269 -10.91 -13.03 -29.77
N LEU A 270 -10.61 -12.37 -30.89
CA LEU A 270 -11.26 -11.10 -31.28
C LEU A 270 -12.76 -11.27 -31.54
N ILE A 271 -13.18 -12.39 -32.15
CA ILE A 271 -14.61 -12.71 -32.35
C ILE A 271 -15.32 -12.84 -31.00
N GLN A 272 -14.74 -13.58 -30.03
CA GLN A 272 -15.35 -13.71 -28.70
C GLN A 272 -15.38 -12.36 -27.95
N LEU A 273 -14.33 -11.55 -28.09
CA LEU A 273 -14.25 -10.26 -27.46
C LEU A 273 -15.31 -9.26 -28.02
N ASP A 274 -15.63 -9.35 -29.32
CA ASP A 274 -16.59 -8.46 -29.99
C ASP A 274 -18.05 -8.63 -29.49
N PHE A 275 -18.38 -9.75 -28.83
CA PHE A 275 -19.69 -9.90 -28.19
C PHE A 275 -19.92 -8.87 -27.09
N SER A 276 -18.86 -8.52 -26.31
CA SER A 276 -18.97 -7.62 -25.18
C SER A 276 -18.39 -6.23 -25.44
N PHE A 277 -17.51 -6.09 -26.43
CA PHE A 277 -16.80 -4.83 -26.69
C PHE A 277 -16.87 -4.45 -28.16
N ARG A 278 -17.06 -3.16 -28.44
CA ARG A 278 -16.73 -2.60 -29.75
C ARG A 278 -15.22 -2.50 -29.84
N ILE A 279 -14.63 -3.11 -30.84
CA ILE A 279 -13.19 -3.19 -31.05
C ILE A 279 -12.78 -2.26 -32.20
N GLU A 280 -11.75 -1.45 -31.99
CA GLU A 280 -11.13 -0.68 -33.06
C GLU A 280 -9.63 -1.00 -33.11
N ASN A 281 -9.15 -1.51 -34.24
CA ASN A 281 -7.73 -1.70 -34.48
C ASN A 281 -7.07 -0.33 -34.69
N ARG A 282 -6.03 -0.04 -33.91
CA ARG A 282 -5.24 1.19 -33.94
C ARG A 282 -3.87 1.00 -34.63
N ALA A 283 -3.60 -0.18 -35.15
CA ALA A 283 -2.30 -0.59 -35.66
C ALA A 283 -1.19 -0.28 -34.65
N GLN A 284 -0.17 0.46 -35.02
CA GLN A 284 0.94 0.86 -34.14
C GLN A 284 0.66 2.13 -33.31
N HIS A 285 -0.54 2.71 -33.40
CA HIS A 285 -0.86 3.94 -32.68
C HIS A 285 -1.28 3.63 -31.25
N PHE A 286 -0.50 4.13 -30.31
CA PHE A 286 -0.77 4.03 -28.89
C PHE A 286 -2.15 4.59 -28.55
N TYR A 287 -2.92 3.83 -27.79
CA TYR A 287 -4.20 4.26 -27.25
C TYR A 287 -4.16 4.25 -25.71
N LYS A 288 -4.46 5.40 -25.12
CA LYS A 288 -4.67 5.53 -23.68
C LYS A 288 -6.16 5.81 -23.42
N PRO A 289 -6.86 4.99 -22.61
CA PRO A 289 -8.25 5.25 -22.25
C PRO A 289 -8.40 6.61 -21.58
N SER A 290 -9.47 7.33 -21.93
CA SER A 290 -9.81 8.63 -21.31
C SER A 290 -11.15 8.61 -20.57
N LYS A 291 -11.87 7.50 -20.62
CA LYS A 291 -13.17 7.31 -19.96
C LYS A 291 -13.24 5.91 -19.36
N LYS A 292 -14.04 5.77 -18.30
CA LYS A 292 -14.36 4.47 -17.70
C LYS A 292 -15.02 3.55 -18.73
N HIS A 293 -14.80 2.25 -18.57
CA HIS A 293 -15.29 1.18 -19.46
C HIS A 293 -14.68 1.24 -20.87
N HIS A 294 -13.58 1.98 -21.02
CA HIS A 294 -12.69 1.97 -22.18
C HIS A 294 -11.37 1.32 -21.80
N PHE A 295 -10.83 0.46 -22.66
CA PHE A 295 -9.61 -0.26 -22.39
C PHE A 295 -8.64 -0.15 -23.56
N SER A 296 -7.36 -0.14 -23.27
CA SER A 296 -6.29 -0.37 -24.24
C SER A 296 -5.95 -1.85 -24.23
N MET A 297 -5.71 -2.42 -25.40
CA MET A 297 -5.24 -3.79 -25.56
C MET A 297 -4.08 -3.78 -26.57
N TYR A 298 -3.04 -4.55 -26.30
CA TYR A 298 -1.97 -4.82 -27.25
C TYR A 298 -1.87 -6.32 -27.50
N LEU A 299 -2.02 -6.72 -28.77
CA LEU A 299 -2.07 -8.11 -29.19
C LEU A 299 -1.39 -8.25 -30.56
N ASP A 300 -0.40 -9.12 -30.66
CA ASP A 300 0.22 -9.56 -31.92
C ASP A 300 0.60 -8.38 -32.84
N GLY A 301 1.33 -7.41 -32.28
CA GLY A 301 1.88 -6.27 -33.02
C GLY A 301 0.95 -5.06 -33.13
N ASP A 302 -0.33 -5.15 -32.74
CA ASP A 302 -1.30 -4.07 -32.90
C ASP A 302 -1.86 -3.58 -31.56
N PHE A 303 -2.10 -2.27 -31.45
CA PHE A 303 -2.95 -1.69 -30.41
C PHE A 303 -4.42 -1.77 -30.82
N TYR A 304 -5.27 -2.00 -29.84
CA TYR A 304 -6.71 -1.96 -29.96
C TYR A 304 -7.31 -1.06 -28.88
N SER A 305 -8.35 -0.32 -29.22
CA SER A 305 -9.25 0.28 -28.25
C SER A 305 -10.51 -0.57 -28.12
N LEU A 306 -10.88 -0.86 -26.87
CA LEU A 306 -12.06 -1.63 -26.53
C LEU A 306 -13.05 -0.72 -25.80
N TYR A 307 -14.29 -0.77 -26.20
CA TYR A 307 -15.38 0.01 -25.61
C TYR A 307 -16.49 -0.96 -25.19
N LEU A 308 -16.80 -1.00 -23.89
CA LEU A 308 -17.88 -1.86 -23.39
C LEU A 308 -19.18 -1.54 -24.11
N ARG A 309 -19.83 -2.57 -24.67
CA ARG A 309 -21.13 -2.41 -25.30
C ARG A 309 -22.22 -2.21 -24.26
N LYS A 310 -23.20 -1.38 -24.56
CA LYS A 310 -24.39 -1.25 -23.73
C LYS A 310 -25.14 -2.59 -23.69
N ASP A 311 -25.75 -2.85 -22.57
CA ASP A 311 -26.61 -4.03 -22.33
C ASP A 311 -25.88 -5.39 -22.35
N THR A 312 -24.56 -5.44 -22.43
CA THR A 312 -23.78 -6.70 -22.35
C THR A 312 -23.27 -7.00 -20.94
N TYR A 313 -23.34 -6.04 -20.03
CA TYR A 313 -22.90 -6.18 -18.65
C TYR A 313 -23.74 -5.29 -17.72
N GLU A 314 -24.35 -5.91 -16.70
CA GLU A 314 -25.15 -5.18 -15.71
C GLU A 314 -24.28 -4.62 -14.59
N ILE A 315 -24.52 -3.36 -14.25
CA ILE A 315 -23.82 -2.64 -13.17
C ILE A 315 -24.82 -2.33 -12.06
N ASN A 316 -24.90 -3.20 -11.07
CA ASN A 316 -25.85 -3.10 -9.95
C ASN A 316 -25.21 -2.61 -8.64
N ASN A 317 -23.87 -2.57 -8.55
CA ASN A 317 -23.12 -2.12 -7.38
C ASN A 317 -21.77 -1.52 -7.77
N ALA A 318 -21.05 -0.95 -6.78
CA ALA A 318 -19.77 -0.30 -7.00
C ALA A 318 -18.69 -1.26 -7.55
N LEU A 319 -18.69 -2.54 -7.15
CA LEU A 319 -17.72 -3.53 -7.63
C LEU A 319 -17.89 -3.81 -9.12
N GLN A 320 -19.13 -3.99 -9.57
CA GLN A 320 -19.42 -4.25 -10.98
C GLN A 320 -19.11 -3.05 -11.89
N ALA A 321 -19.06 -1.83 -11.33
CA ALA A 321 -18.67 -0.63 -12.07
C ALA A 321 -17.17 -0.49 -12.32
N LEU A 322 -16.33 -1.29 -11.63
CA LEU A 322 -14.88 -1.20 -11.76
C LEU A 322 -14.39 -1.80 -13.09
N ASP A 323 -13.50 -1.08 -13.78
CA ASP A 323 -12.85 -1.54 -15.00
C ASP A 323 -12.12 -2.89 -14.80
N THR A 324 -11.52 -3.08 -13.63
CA THR A 324 -10.86 -4.33 -13.25
C THR A 324 -11.83 -5.52 -13.17
N GLN A 325 -13.03 -5.29 -12.66
CA GLN A 325 -14.09 -6.32 -12.56
C GLN A 325 -14.70 -6.63 -13.91
N ILE A 326 -14.88 -5.62 -14.76
CA ILE A 326 -15.38 -5.77 -16.13
C ILE A 326 -14.44 -6.65 -16.95
N LEU A 327 -13.12 -6.37 -16.92
CA LEU A 327 -12.13 -7.21 -17.61
C LEU A 327 -12.14 -8.65 -17.07
N TYR A 328 -12.25 -8.82 -15.76
CA TYR A 328 -12.34 -10.15 -15.17
C TYR A 328 -13.55 -10.92 -15.67
N LYS A 329 -14.74 -10.32 -15.58
CA LYS A 329 -16.02 -10.99 -15.87
C LYS A 329 -16.29 -11.20 -17.36
N LEU A 330 -15.72 -10.38 -18.23
CA LEU A 330 -16.00 -10.45 -19.67
C LEU A 330 -14.83 -11.00 -20.50
N ILE A 331 -13.62 -11.01 -19.97
CA ILE A 331 -12.44 -11.46 -20.72
C ILE A 331 -11.70 -12.59 -19.99
N PHE A 332 -11.24 -12.34 -18.75
CA PHE A 332 -10.31 -13.26 -18.09
C PHE A 332 -10.98 -14.59 -17.74
N GLU A 333 -12.15 -14.54 -17.13
CA GLU A 333 -12.89 -15.74 -16.72
C GLU A 333 -13.50 -16.49 -17.93
N PRO A 334 -14.33 -15.87 -18.80
CA PRO A 334 -15.06 -16.60 -19.84
C PRO A 334 -14.20 -16.92 -21.08
N ILE A 335 -13.28 -16.04 -21.51
CA ILE A 335 -12.52 -16.21 -22.74
C ILE A 335 -11.16 -16.86 -22.45
N LEU A 336 -10.42 -16.31 -21.48
CA LEU A 336 -9.07 -16.76 -21.18
C LEU A 336 -9.02 -17.88 -20.12
N GLY A 337 -10.16 -18.27 -19.53
CA GLY A 337 -10.25 -19.34 -18.55
C GLY A 337 -9.54 -19.06 -17.22
N ILE A 338 -9.22 -17.78 -16.92
CA ILE A 338 -8.55 -17.37 -15.69
C ILE A 338 -9.60 -17.14 -14.61
N LYS A 339 -9.84 -18.15 -13.78
CA LYS A 339 -10.84 -18.10 -12.70
C LYS A 339 -10.31 -17.48 -11.40
N ASP A 340 -9.02 -17.59 -11.15
CA ASP A 340 -8.38 -17.03 -9.96
C ASP A 340 -7.25 -16.07 -10.36
N VAL A 341 -7.61 -14.81 -10.54
CA VAL A 341 -6.65 -13.74 -10.91
C VAL A 341 -5.57 -13.48 -9.86
N ARG A 342 -5.68 -14.06 -8.66
CA ARG A 342 -4.68 -13.92 -7.59
C ARG A 342 -3.55 -14.94 -7.72
N ASN A 343 -3.88 -16.16 -8.10
CA ASN A 343 -2.97 -17.30 -8.08
C ASN A 343 -2.66 -17.90 -9.46
N ASP A 344 -3.38 -17.50 -10.51
CA ASP A 344 -3.12 -18.00 -11.88
C ASP A 344 -1.76 -17.46 -12.39
N THR A 345 -0.84 -18.37 -12.72
CA THR A 345 0.51 -18.04 -13.17
C THR A 345 0.59 -17.49 -14.59
N ARG A 346 -0.53 -17.50 -15.33
CA ARG A 346 -0.63 -16.93 -16.68
C ARG A 346 -0.85 -15.43 -16.67
N ILE A 347 -1.34 -14.84 -15.55
CA ILE A 347 -1.53 -13.40 -15.42
C ILE A 347 -0.38 -12.77 -14.65
N ALA A 348 0.15 -11.66 -15.16
CA ALA A 348 1.10 -10.80 -14.48
C ALA A 348 0.58 -9.36 -14.43
N TYR A 349 1.06 -8.62 -13.46
CA TYR A 349 0.65 -7.25 -13.19
C TYR A 349 1.86 -6.32 -13.27
N THR A 350 1.69 -5.20 -13.95
CA THR A 350 2.68 -4.10 -13.94
C THR A 350 1.99 -2.81 -13.51
N ASP A 351 2.63 -2.05 -12.64
CA ASP A 351 2.09 -0.79 -12.18
C ASP A 351 1.94 0.21 -13.34
N GLY A 352 0.94 1.10 -13.24
CA GLY A 352 0.57 2.06 -14.29
C GLY A 352 1.60 3.16 -14.56
N LYS A 353 2.65 3.24 -13.75
CA LYS A 353 3.84 4.06 -14.05
C LYS A 353 4.63 3.49 -15.22
N LYS A 354 4.54 2.19 -15.43
CA LYS A 354 4.97 1.51 -16.65
C LYS A 354 3.79 1.52 -17.62
N ASP A 355 3.82 2.44 -18.56
CA ASP A 355 2.76 2.65 -19.55
C ASP A 355 2.57 1.47 -20.52
N MET A 356 1.69 1.64 -21.49
CA MET A 356 1.44 0.63 -22.52
C MET A 356 2.63 0.38 -23.46
N ALA A 357 3.68 1.23 -23.45
CA ALA A 357 4.93 0.94 -24.16
C ALA A 357 5.70 -0.21 -23.51
N PHE A 358 5.68 -0.31 -22.18
CA PHE A 358 6.19 -1.47 -21.47
C PHE A 358 5.38 -2.74 -21.80
N VAL A 359 4.05 -2.63 -21.82
CA VAL A 359 3.16 -3.74 -22.20
C VAL A 359 3.46 -4.21 -23.63
N LYS A 360 3.62 -3.26 -24.56
CA LYS A 360 4.02 -3.55 -25.95
C LYS A 360 5.34 -4.35 -25.99
N THR A 361 6.37 -3.87 -25.28
CA THR A 361 7.67 -4.55 -25.25
C THR A 361 7.55 -5.99 -24.73
N ALA A 362 6.82 -6.20 -23.64
CA ALA A 362 6.64 -7.53 -23.05
C ALA A 362 5.91 -8.51 -24.00
N VAL A 363 4.98 -8.02 -24.80
CA VAL A 363 4.27 -8.83 -25.81
C VAL A 363 5.15 -9.06 -27.05
N ASP A 364 5.85 -8.04 -27.54
CA ASP A 364 6.73 -8.16 -28.71
C ASP A 364 7.89 -9.12 -28.47
N THR A 365 8.41 -9.18 -27.24
CA THR A 365 9.44 -10.15 -26.83
C THR A 365 8.89 -11.56 -26.61
N LYS A 366 7.58 -11.77 -26.79
CA LYS A 366 6.86 -13.04 -26.61
C LYS A 366 6.95 -13.62 -25.18
N GLU A 367 7.22 -12.78 -24.20
CA GLU A 367 7.07 -13.12 -22.78
C GLU A 367 5.58 -13.28 -22.42
N PHE A 368 4.74 -12.47 -23.06
CA PHE A 368 3.28 -12.52 -22.95
C PHE A 368 2.62 -12.49 -24.33
N ALA A 369 1.43 -13.04 -24.44
CA ALA A 369 0.66 -13.03 -25.70
C ALA A 369 -0.15 -11.75 -25.87
N ILE A 370 -0.65 -11.16 -24.77
CA ILE A 370 -1.57 -10.03 -24.79
C ILE A 370 -1.41 -9.18 -23.52
N GLY A 371 -1.67 -7.89 -23.64
CA GLY A 371 -1.71 -6.98 -22.51
C GLY A 371 -2.87 -5.99 -22.55
N PHE A 372 -3.34 -5.59 -21.35
CA PHE A 372 -4.46 -4.67 -21.16
C PHE A 372 -4.08 -3.50 -20.28
N GLY A 373 -4.51 -2.30 -20.69
CA GLY A 373 -4.46 -1.06 -19.91
C GLY A 373 -5.86 -0.48 -19.70
N MET A 374 -6.03 0.25 -18.62
CA MET A 374 -7.30 0.87 -18.22
C MET A 374 -7.07 2.18 -17.48
N LEU A 375 -8.13 2.85 -17.07
CA LEU A 375 -8.03 3.99 -16.16
C LEU A 375 -7.83 3.51 -14.70
N PRO A 376 -7.10 4.31 -13.89
CA PRO A 376 -7.00 4.03 -12.47
C PRO A 376 -8.36 4.11 -11.76
N VAL A 377 -8.49 3.37 -10.68
CA VAL A 377 -9.59 3.53 -9.73
C VAL A 377 -9.48 4.90 -9.09
N THR A 378 -10.57 5.63 -8.97
CA THR A 378 -10.61 6.90 -8.28
C THR A 378 -10.74 6.72 -6.75
N THR A 379 -10.36 7.74 -5.98
CA THR A 379 -10.57 7.73 -4.51
C THR A 379 -12.05 7.56 -4.16
N GLN A 380 -12.96 8.15 -4.93
CA GLN A 380 -14.40 8.01 -4.74
C GLN A 380 -14.88 6.57 -4.99
N GLU A 381 -14.40 5.90 -6.04
CA GLU A 381 -14.73 4.50 -6.29
C GLU A 381 -14.19 3.59 -5.19
N MET A 382 -12.95 3.81 -4.74
CA MET A 382 -12.35 3.08 -3.62
C MET A 382 -13.20 3.22 -2.34
N LYS A 383 -13.60 4.45 -2.00
CA LYS A 383 -14.45 4.72 -0.84
C LYS A 383 -15.81 4.04 -0.97
N LYS A 384 -16.44 4.14 -2.15
CA LYS A 384 -17.75 3.54 -2.39
C LYS A 384 -17.72 2.01 -2.23
N ILE A 385 -16.67 1.34 -2.73
CA ILE A 385 -16.45 -0.10 -2.49
C ILE A 385 -16.39 -0.41 -0.99
N ALA A 386 -15.60 0.36 -0.25
CA ALA A 386 -15.45 0.18 1.19
C ALA A 386 -16.75 0.47 1.95
N ASP A 387 -17.50 1.50 1.53
CA ASP A 387 -18.79 1.91 2.13
C ASP A 387 -19.88 0.86 1.93
N GLU A 388 -19.88 0.18 0.77
CA GLU A 388 -20.81 -0.92 0.45
C GLU A 388 -20.34 -2.27 1.07
N GLY A 389 -19.22 -2.31 1.81
CA GLY A 389 -18.65 -3.54 2.39
C GLY A 389 -18.11 -4.52 1.34
N LEU A 390 -17.94 -4.06 0.10
CA LEU A 390 -17.44 -4.85 -1.02
C LEU A 390 -15.90 -4.90 -1.03
N LYS A 391 -15.36 -5.86 -1.82
CA LYS A 391 -13.91 -6.04 -1.98
C LYS A 391 -13.53 -6.00 -3.45
N MET A 392 -12.46 -5.26 -3.74
CA MET A 392 -11.89 -5.17 -5.06
C MET A 392 -11.18 -6.47 -5.47
N PRO A 393 -11.12 -6.79 -6.75
CA PRO A 393 -10.19 -7.79 -7.25
C PRO A 393 -8.73 -7.45 -6.87
N PRO A 394 -7.86 -8.44 -6.71
CA PRO A 394 -6.46 -8.19 -6.38
C PRO A 394 -5.79 -7.30 -7.44
N LYS A 395 -4.84 -6.47 -7.00
CA LYS A 395 -4.11 -5.55 -7.88
C LYS A 395 -5.05 -4.58 -8.66
N SER A 396 -6.08 -4.09 -7.99
CA SER A 396 -6.95 -3.04 -8.55
C SER A 396 -6.36 -1.64 -8.39
N THR A 397 -5.57 -1.40 -7.36
CA THR A 397 -5.00 -0.09 -7.03
C THR A 397 -3.48 -0.19 -6.78
N PHE A 398 -2.70 0.66 -7.45
CA PHE A 398 -1.33 0.95 -7.06
C PHE A 398 -1.30 2.32 -6.42
N ILE A 399 -1.05 2.38 -5.13
CA ILE A 399 -1.23 3.60 -4.34
C ILE A 399 0.11 4.24 -3.99
N GLU A 400 0.18 5.56 -4.11
CA GLU A 400 1.25 6.41 -3.61
C GLU A 400 0.73 7.37 -2.53
N PRO A 401 1.61 7.70 -1.55
CA PRO A 401 3.05 7.43 -1.49
C PRO A 401 3.39 6.00 -1.02
N LYS A 402 4.54 5.47 -1.46
CA LYS A 402 5.12 4.25 -0.87
C LYS A 402 5.97 4.64 0.33
N LEU A 403 5.57 4.15 1.50
CA LEU A 403 6.17 4.51 2.77
C LEU A 403 7.52 3.83 2.98
N ARG A 404 8.31 4.39 3.91
CA ARG A 404 9.60 3.84 4.30
C ARG A 404 9.50 3.19 5.68
N SER A 405 10.18 2.07 5.83
CA SER A 405 10.34 1.39 7.12
C SER A 405 11.48 2.01 7.92
N GLY A 406 11.36 2.03 9.24
CA GLY A 406 12.41 2.40 10.17
C GLY A 406 12.60 3.91 10.39
N ILE A 407 11.74 4.79 9.81
CA ILE A 407 11.77 6.25 10.11
C ILE A 407 11.10 6.53 11.44
N THR A 408 9.96 5.91 11.69
CA THR A 408 9.27 5.86 12.98
C THR A 408 8.94 4.41 13.29
N ILE A 409 9.03 4.02 14.55
CA ILE A 409 8.73 2.68 15.02
C ILE A 409 7.80 2.83 16.22
N TYR A 410 6.69 2.11 16.19
CA TYR A 410 5.70 2.05 17.25
C TYR A 410 5.89 0.75 18.03
N GLU A 411 6.30 0.84 19.30
CA GLU A 411 6.42 -0.29 20.23
C GLU A 411 5.11 -0.52 21.00
N PHE A 412 4.77 -1.79 21.27
CA PHE A 412 3.56 -2.17 22.02
C PHE A 412 3.76 -3.40 22.90
#